data_06ba95d2134c0a5ec3ff9dae9cef4181
#
_entry.id   06ba95d2134c0a5ec3ff9dae9cef4181
#
_cell.length_a   1.000
_cell.length_b   1.000
_cell.length_c   1.000
_cell.angle_alpha   90.00
_cell.angle_beta   90.00
_cell.angle_gamma   90.00
#
_symmetry.space_group_name_H-M   'P 1'
#
loop_
_entity.id
_entity.type
_entity.pdbx_description
1 polymer ?
#
loop_
_entity_poly.entity_id
_entity_poly.type
_entity_poly.pdbx_seq_one_letter_code
_entity_poly.pdbx_strand_id
1 'polypeptide(L)'
;MIKKLLPLLALSLFACTGNSNKGAEPDFSPQSSDTELSSEALSSDAEFSSSEVFSSSSAESFDTSGAETEWNKARLTWYESYPDPGSEECIEYNGCQWAGYFAALDGQQTEEWVKENNIIAVHEKDFDTYRLKTFRLRKNGAEIDAVVYDMCSDADCNGCCTRNAGSTGFLIDIEVNTRARFDNCGSGIVEWKCLDCDD
;
A
#
# COMPACT_ATOMS: atom_id res chain seq x y z
N MET A 1 -31.12 35.62 30.29
CA MET A 1 -30.02 34.61 30.25
C MET A 1 -30.32 33.60 29.14
N ILE A 2 -29.71 33.77 27.98
CA ILE A 2 -29.96 32.92 26.79
C ILE A 2 -28.76 31.98 26.69
N LYS A 3 -28.96 30.67 26.96
CA LYS A 3 -27.97 29.63 26.76
C LYS A 3 -27.88 29.32 25.26
N LYS A 4 -26.75 29.68 24.64
CA LYS A 4 -26.44 29.24 23.28
C LYS A 4 -26.02 27.75 23.34
N LEU A 5 -26.83 26.88 22.70
CA LEU A 5 -26.43 25.51 22.37
C LEU A 5 -25.45 25.58 21.18
N LEU A 6 -24.22 25.12 21.38
CA LEU A 6 -23.28 24.79 20.29
C LEU A 6 -23.68 23.45 19.70
N PRO A 7 -23.74 23.31 18.36
CA PRO A 7 -23.90 22.01 17.73
C PRO A 7 -22.58 21.22 17.87
N LEU A 8 -22.68 20.02 18.42
CA LEU A 8 -21.61 19.02 18.44
C LEU A 8 -21.39 18.54 17.00
N LEU A 9 -20.28 18.97 16.40
CA LEU A 9 -19.84 18.44 15.11
C LEU A 9 -19.31 17.01 15.37
N ALA A 10 -20.09 15.99 14.99
CA ALA A 10 -19.65 14.62 15.01
C ALA A 10 -18.57 14.44 13.92
N LEU A 11 -17.30 14.43 14.34
CA LEU A 11 -16.20 14.01 13.50
C LEU A 11 -16.29 12.50 13.35
N SER A 12 -16.78 12.01 12.21
CA SER A 12 -16.74 10.59 11.86
C SER A 12 -15.29 10.21 11.58
N LEU A 13 -14.63 9.64 12.58
CA LEU A 13 -13.34 8.97 12.41
C LEU A 13 -13.57 7.69 11.58
N PHE A 14 -13.23 7.75 10.30
CA PHE A 14 -13.07 6.55 9.49
C PHE A 14 -11.76 5.87 9.88
N ALA A 15 -11.81 5.06 10.95
CA ALA A 15 -10.71 4.17 11.29
C ALA A 15 -10.55 3.07 10.22
N CYS A 16 -9.31 2.64 9.99
CA CYS A 16 -9.01 1.46 9.16
C CYS A 16 -9.46 0.17 9.85
N THR A 17 -10.76 0.05 10.17
CA THR A 17 -11.33 -1.18 10.70
C THR A 17 -11.50 -2.19 9.58
N GLY A 18 -10.38 -2.71 9.09
CA GLY A 18 -10.33 -3.87 8.21
C GLY A 18 -10.17 -5.12 9.06
N ASN A 19 -11.14 -6.03 8.92
CA ASN A 19 -11.14 -7.34 9.51
C ASN A 19 -9.78 -8.03 9.30
N SER A 20 -9.18 -8.54 10.36
CA SER A 20 -7.93 -9.30 10.32
C SER A 20 -8.18 -10.64 9.63
N ASN A 21 -8.12 -10.68 8.31
CA ASN A 21 -7.90 -11.89 7.56
C ASN A 21 -6.45 -11.84 7.07
N LYS A 22 -5.54 -12.40 7.85
CA LYS A 22 -4.30 -12.98 7.34
C LYS A 22 -4.72 -13.94 6.22
N GLY A 23 -4.18 -13.71 5.02
CA GLY A 23 -4.41 -14.45 3.79
C GLY A 23 -5.27 -15.70 3.85
N ALA A 24 -6.53 -15.60 3.50
CA ALA A 24 -7.29 -16.77 3.09
C ALA A 24 -6.81 -17.15 1.69
N GLU A 25 -6.17 -18.30 1.59
CA GLU A 25 -5.84 -18.94 0.31
C GLU A 25 -7.10 -19.06 -0.56
N PRO A 26 -7.03 -18.77 -1.86
CA PRO A 26 -8.07 -19.25 -2.78
C PRO A 26 -7.88 -20.74 -2.98
N ASP A 27 -8.83 -21.52 -2.52
CA ASP A 27 -9.03 -22.93 -2.85
C ASP A 27 -9.05 -23.11 -4.38
N PHE A 28 -7.97 -23.64 -4.95
CA PHE A 28 -7.83 -23.93 -6.36
C PHE A 28 -8.15 -25.40 -6.59
N SER A 29 -9.45 -25.73 -6.66
CA SER A 29 -9.89 -27.01 -7.24
C SER A 29 -9.95 -26.89 -8.75
N PRO A 30 -9.31 -27.81 -9.51
CA PRO A 30 -9.38 -27.81 -10.95
C PRO A 30 -10.70 -28.42 -11.41
N GLN A 31 -11.58 -27.61 -12.00
CA GLN A 31 -12.66 -28.13 -12.82
C GLN A 31 -12.32 -28.00 -14.30
N SER A 32 -12.06 -29.14 -14.89
CA SER A 32 -12.10 -29.38 -16.34
C SER A 32 -13.55 -29.35 -16.81
N SER A 33 -13.82 -28.69 -17.92
CA SER A 33 -14.64 -29.20 -19.02
C SER A 33 -14.86 -28.15 -20.10
N ASP A 34 -14.50 -28.54 -21.21
CA ASP A 34 -14.69 -28.33 -22.63
C ASP A 34 -15.93 -27.58 -23.10
N THR A 35 -15.73 -27.02 -24.37
CA THR A 35 -16.74 -26.88 -25.46
C THR A 35 -17.55 -25.59 -25.44
N GLU A 36 -17.74 -24.79 -26.45
CA GLU A 36 -17.53 -24.81 -27.91
C GLU A 36 -17.72 -23.41 -28.50
N LEU A 37 -17.24 -23.26 -29.72
CA LEU A 37 -17.40 -22.20 -30.71
C LEU A 37 -18.83 -21.63 -30.83
N SER A 38 -18.95 -20.31 -31.02
CA SER A 38 -19.70 -19.80 -32.18
C SER A 38 -19.40 -18.35 -32.49
N SER A 39 -19.06 -18.11 -33.72
CA SER A 39 -18.89 -16.85 -34.43
C SER A 39 -20.22 -16.12 -34.64
N GLU A 40 -20.26 -14.80 -34.66
CA GLU A 40 -20.78 -14.02 -35.79
C GLU A 40 -20.54 -12.53 -35.64
N ALA A 41 -20.11 -11.94 -36.73
CA ALA A 41 -19.88 -10.54 -36.96
C ALA A 41 -21.20 -9.80 -37.26
N LEU A 42 -21.22 -8.49 -37.03
CA LEU A 42 -21.73 -7.49 -38.00
C LEU A 42 -21.45 -6.06 -37.55
N SER A 43 -20.91 -5.31 -38.47
CA SER A 43 -20.64 -3.91 -38.59
C SER A 43 -21.84 -3.00 -38.47
N SER A 44 -21.67 -1.75 -38.07
CA SER A 44 -22.11 -0.60 -38.89
C SER A 44 -21.58 0.73 -38.30
N ASP A 45 -21.08 1.52 -39.21
CA ASP A 45 -20.61 2.90 -39.13
C ASP A 45 -21.72 3.90 -38.76
N ALA A 46 -21.36 4.99 -38.09
CA ALA A 46 -21.99 6.29 -38.30
C ALA A 46 -21.06 7.42 -37.81
N GLU A 47 -20.47 8.10 -38.76
CA GLU A 47 -19.90 9.43 -38.60
C GLU A 47 -21.00 10.45 -38.28
N PHE A 48 -20.72 11.40 -37.37
CA PHE A 48 -21.35 12.71 -37.43
C PHE A 48 -20.38 13.80 -36.98
N SER A 49 -19.98 14.59 -37.95
CA SER A 49 -19.24 15.85 -37.83
C SER A 49 -20.19 16.97 -37.40
N SER A 50 -19.82 17.81 -36.46
CA SER A 50 -20.06 19.24 -36.59
C SER A 50 -19.23 20.07 -35.62
N SER A 51 -18.51 20.99 -36.20
CA SER A 51 -17.75 22.09 -35.64
C SER A 51 -18.65 23.17 -35.05
N GLU A 52 -18.26 23.73 -33.90
CA GLU A 52 -18.51 25.16 -33.63
C GLU A 52 -17.38 25.74 -32.76
N VAL A 53 -16.80 26.79 -33.29
CA VAL A 53 -15.77 27.65 -32.73
C VAL A 53 -16.47 28.71 -31.88
N PHE A 54 -16.03 28.91 -30.63
CA PHE A 54 -16.23 30.18 -29.94
C PHE A 54 -14.96 30.64 -29.23
N SER A 55 -14.55 31.82 -29.64
CA SER A 55 -13.40 32.57 -29.15
C SER A 55 -13.65 33.25 -27.80
N SER A 56 -12.53 33.41 -27.07
CA SER A 56 -12.16 34.53 -26.20
C SER A 56 -12.77 34.64 -24.80
N SER A 57 -11.93 34.41 -23.78
CA SER A 57 -11.51 35.51 -22.89
C SER A 57 -10.34 35.03 -22.02
N SER A 58 -9.23 35.74 -22.11
CA SER A 58 -8.07 35.60 -21.25
C SER A 58 -8.41 35.98 -19.82
N ALA A 59 -8.37 35.02 -18.92
CA ALA A 59 -8.12 35.26 -17.52
C ALA A 59 -6.81 34.55 -17.21
N GLU A 60 -5.75 35.33 -17.05
CA GLU A 60 -4.50 34.83 -16.52
C GLU A 60 -4.74 34.42 -15.06
N SER A 61 -5.08 33.16 -14.85
CA SER A 61 -4.94 32.54 -13.57
C SER A 61 -3.46 32.24 -13.39
N PHE A 62 -2.83 32.91 -12.44
CA PHE A 62 -1.53 32.51 -11.90
C PHE A 62 -1.68 31.10 -11.35
N ASP A 63 -1.35 30.14 -12.18
CA ASP A 63 -1.23 28.74 -11.79
C ASP A 63 0.08 28.61 -11.00
N THR A 64 -0.05 28.71 -9.67
CA THR A 64 1.01 28.28 -8.76
C THR A 64 0.98 26.75 -8.78
N SER A 65 1.39 26.18 -9.90
CA SER A 65 1.69 24.78 -10.05
C SER A 65 2.97 24.46 -9.26
N GLY A 66 2.89 24.41 -7.93
CA GLY A 66 3.77 23.56 -7.18
C GLY A 66 3.49 22.16 -7.68
N ALA A 67 4.47 21.51 -8.33
CA ALA A 67 4.34 20.13 -8.76
C ALA A 67 3.96 19.28 -7.54
N GLU A 68 2.67 18.99 -7.39
CA GLU A 68 2.23 17.96 -6.46
C GLU A 68 2.82 16.67 -6.99
N THR A 69 3.84 16.14 -6.29
CA THR A 69 4.41 14.84 -6.60
C THR A 69 3.27 13.83 -6.64
N GLU A 70 3.09 13.21 -7.79
CA GLU A 70 2.00 12.27 -8.05
C GLU A 70 2.08 11.12 -7.04
N TRP A 71 0.92 10.74 -6.49
CA TRP A 71 0.84 9.62 -5.57
C TRP A 71 0.80 8.31 -6.33
N ASN A 72 1.75 7.43 -6.01
CA ASN A 72 1.77 6.06 -6.49
C ASN A 72 0.80 5.19 -5.69
N LYS A 73 0.49 3.98 -6.20
CA LYS A 73 -0.34 2.99 -5.50
C LYS A 73 0.45 1.72 -5.26
N ALA A 74 0.29 1.16 -4.07
CA ALA A 74 0.85 -0.12 -3.67
C ALA A 74 -0.21 -1.02 -3.03
N ARG A 75 0.06 -2.33 -3.04
CA ARG A 75 -0.62 -3.25 -2.10
C ARG A 75 0.04 -3.12 -0.75
N LEU A 76 -0.78 -3.02 0.28
CA LEU A 76 -0.34 -2.96 1.67
C LEU A 76 -0.60 -4.32 2.33
N THR A 77 0.44 -4.87 2.96
CA THR A 77 0.40 -6.00 3.89
C THR A 77 1.08 -5.59 5.20
N TRP A 78 1.17 -6.48 6.17
CA TRP A 78 1.84 -6.20 7.43
C TRP A 78 2.52 -7.44 7.98
N TYR A 79 3.59 -7.22 8.75
CA TYR A 79 4.41 -8.27 9.39
C TYR A 79 4.79 -7.91 10.82
N GLU A 80 5.30 -8.89 11.55
CA GLU A 80 5.80 -8.74 12.92
C GLU A 80 7.31 -8.92 12.95
N SER A 81 8.06 -7.88 13.38
CA SER A 81 9.51 -7.94 13.51
C SER A 81 9.99 -8.79 14.68
N TYR A 82 9.13 -9.05 15.64
CA TYR A 82 9.38 -9.93 16.79
C TYR A 82 8.17 -10.85 17.01
N PRO A 83 7.95 -11.82 16.12
CA PRO A 83 6.77 -12.68 16.19
C PRO A 83 6.90 -13.72 17.31
N ASP A 84 5.76 -14.15 17.85
CA ASP A 84 5.70 -15.27 18.78
C ASP A 84 6.17 -16.57 18.12
N PRO A 85 6.96 -17.44 18.80
CA PRO A 85 7.52 -18.66 18.21
C PRO A 85 6.48 -19.67 17.67
N GLY A 86 5.23 -19.57 18.10
CA GLY A 86 4.13 -20.42 17.62
C GLY A 86 3.24 -19.76 16.58
N SER A 87 3.55 -18.53 16.16
CA SER A 87 2.75 -17.80 15.19
C SER A 87 2.96 -18.28 13.75
N GLU A 88 2.01 -17.99 12.89
CA GLU A 88 2.11 -18.20 11.45
C GLU A 88 3.34 -17.48 10.86
N GLU A 89 3.63 -16.28 11.36
CA GLU A 89 4.80 -15.48 10.96
C GLU A 89 6.12 -16.25 11.17
N CYS A 90 6.27 -16.96 12.32
CA CYS A 90 7.44 -17.78 12.59
C CYS A 90 7.50 -19.06 11.76
N ILE A 91 6.34 -19.74 11.61
CA ILE A 91 6.29 -21.10 11.08
C ILE A 91 6.29 -21.09 9.54
N GLU A 92 5.52 -20.18 8.92
CA GLU A 92 5.30 -20.17 7.48
C GLU A 92 6.14 -19.12 6.73
N TYR A 93 6.53 -18.03 7.43
CA TYR A 93 7.24 -16.90 6.81
C TYR A 93 8.66 -16.66 7.36
N ASN A 94 9.22 -17.62 8.10
CA ASN A 94 10.58 -17.53 8.69
C ASN A 94 10.80 -16.34 9.63
N GLY A 95 9.77 -15.67 10.10
CA GLY A 95 9.85 -14.41 10.86
C GLY A 95 10.71 -14.53 12.13
N CYS A 96 10.69 -15.67 12.82
CA CYS A 96 11.54 -15.88 13.99
C CYS A 96 13.04 -15.94 13.66
N GLN A 97 13.42 -16.39 12.47
CA GLN A 97 14.83 -16.41 12.04
C GLN A 97 15.34 -14.97 11.86
N TRP A 98 14.48 -14.07 11.44
CA TRP A 98 14.81 -12.69 11.14
C TRP A 98 14.41 -11.71 12.24
N ALA A 99 14.02 -12.22 13.43
CA ALA A 99 13.57 -11.35 14.53
C ALA A 99 14.54 -10.20 14.82
N GLY A 100 14.09 -8.96 14.63
CA GLY A 100 14.86 -7.73 14.81
C GLY A 100 15.96 -7.46 13.77
N TYR A 101 16.11 -8.30 12.75
CA TYR A 101 17.02 -8.04 11.63
C TYR A 101 16.26 -7.37 10.49
N PHE A 102 16.86 -6.35 9.91
CA PHE A 102 16.33 -5.57 8.79
C PHE A 102 17.37 -5.51 7.68
N ALA A 103 16.96 -5.79 6.46
CA ALA A 103 17.87 -5.94 5.31
C ALA A 103 18.74 -4.70 5.01
N ALA A 104 18.29 -3.50 5.41
CA ALA A 104 19.05 -2.26 5.22
C ALA A 104 20.04 -1.96 6.36
N LEU A 105 19.98 -2.67 7.48
CA LEU A 105 20.72 -2.34 8.70
C LEU A 105 21.75 -3.43 9.08
N ASP A 106 22.83 -3.01 9.73
CA ASP A 106 23.79 -3.94 10.30
C ASP A 106 23.32 -4.42 11.68
N GLY A 107 23.28 -5.75 11.86
CA GLY A 107 22.97 -6.39 13.13
C GLY A 107 21.51 -6.32 13.55
N GLN A 108 21.24 -7.00 14.67
CA GLN A 108 19.90 -7.09 15.25
C GLN A 108 19.54 -5.80 15.99
N GLN A 109 18.39 -5.23 15.70
CA GLN A 109 17.80 -4.09 16.41
C GLN A 109 16.99 -4.59 17.62
N THR A 110 16.88 -3.78 18.67
CA THR A 110 16.08 -4.16 19.85
C THR A 110 14.58 -3.94 19.61
N GLU A 111 13.75 -4.61 20.40
CA GLU A 111 12.30 -4.40 20.34
C GLU A 111 11.90 -2.92 20.60
N GLU A 112 12.62 -2.23 21.52
CA GLU A 112 12.39 -0.83 21.82
C GLU A 112 12.65 0.03 20.58
N TRP A 113 13.77 -0.23 19.87
CA TRP A 113 14.07 0.47 18.63
C TRP A 113 12.98 0.25 17.59
N VAL A 114 12.50 -0.98 17.40
CA VAL A 114 11.41 -1.30 16.47
C VAL A 114 10.11 -0.57 16.85
N LYS A 115 9.79 -0.52 18.14
CA LYS A 115 8.60 0.19 18.65
C LYS A 115 8.66 1.70 18.41
N GLU A 116 9.84 2.30 18.36
CA GLU A 116 10.04 3.76 18.22
C GLU A 116 10.15 4.21 16.75
N ASN A 117 10.52 3.31 15.83
CA ASN A 117 10.74 3.64 14.43
C ASN A 117 9.55 3.27 13.54
N ASN A 118 9.33 4.07 12.50
CA ASN A 118 8.36 3.76 11.47
C ASN A 118 9.05 2.96 10.36
N ILE A 119 8.72 1.68 10.26
CA ILE A 119 9.40 0.69 9.46
C ILE A 119 8.47 0.13 8.40
N ILE A 120 8.94 0.07 7.18
CA ILE A 120 8.30 -0.66 6.08
C ILE A 120 9.33 -1.53 5.37
N ALA A 121 8.83 -2.61 4.78
CA ALA A 121 9.52 -3.42 3.78
C ALA A 121 8.92 -3.15 2.40
N VAL A 122 9.74 -3.33 1.36
CA VAL A 122 9.30 -3.40 -0.04
C VAL A 122 9.64 -4.76 -0.61
N HIS A 123 9.09 -5.13 -1.77
CA HIS A 123 9.48 -6.36 -2.45
C HIS A 123 10.99 -6.35 -2.77
N GLU A 124 11.68 -7.48 -2.64
CA GLU A 124 13.13 -7.61 -2.89
C GLU A 124 13.59 -7.02 -4.23
N LYS A 125 12.75 -7.10 -5.29
CA LYS A 125 13.04 -6.52 -6.61
C LYS A 125 13.15 -4.99 -6.62
N ASP A 126 12.52 -4.33 -5.65
CA ASP A 126 12.45 -2.87 -5.53
C ASP A 126 13.41 -2.35 -4.44
N PHE A 127 13.96 -3.25 -3.62
CA PHE A 127 14.71 -2.89 -2.42
C PHE A 127 15.98 -2.06 -2.71
N ASP A 128 16.77 -2.43 -3.69
CA ASP A 128 18.00 -1.70 -4.02
C ASP A 128 17.74 -0.24 -4.43
N THR A 129 16.56 0.03 -5.00
CA THR A 129 16.15 1.39 -5.39
C THR A 129 15.72 2.21 -4.17
N TYR A 130 15.05 1.57 -3.21
CA TYR A 130 14.34 2.30 -2.15
C TYR A 130 14.91 2.08 -0.73
N ARG A 131 15.94 1.25 -0.55
CA ARG A 131 16.53 1.04 0.78
C ARG A 131 16.94 2.35 1.44
N LEU A 132 16.56 2.51 2.71
CA LEU A 132 16.79 3.71 3.55
C LEU A 132 16.08 4.97 3.06
N LYS A 133 15.22 4.88 2.04
CA LYS A 133 14.39 6.00 1.59
C LYS A 133 13.14 6.14 2.44
N THR A 134 12.67 7.36 2.59
CA THR A 134 11.48 7.71 3.36
C THR A 134 10.27 7.80 2.45
N PHE A 135 9.25 7.01 2.76
CA PHE A 135 7.96 7.05 2.07
C PHE A 135 6.93 7.76 2.94
N ARG A 136 6.17 8.65 2.34
CA ARG A 136 4.89 9.10 2.91
C ARG A 136 3.80 8.19 2.41
N LEU A 137 3.09 7.57 3.32
CA LEU A 137 1.93 6.72 3.05
C LEU A 137 0.65 7.45 3.41
N ARG A 138 -0.40 7.28 2.62
CA ARG A 138 -1.74 7.74 3.00
C ARG A 138 -2.81 6.71 2.69
N LYS A 139 -3.77 6.58 3.61
CA LYS A 139 -4.91 5.67 3.45
C LYS A 139 -6.04 6.09 4.38
N ASN A 140 -7.27 6.16 3.86
CA ASN A 140 -8.48 6.47 4.63
C ASN A 140 -8.40 7.75 5.50
N GLY A 141 -7.61 8.73 5.08
CA GLY A 141 -7.42 9.98 5.81
C GLY A 141 -6.26 9.96 6.82
N ALA A 142 -5.66 8.79 7.10
CA ALA A 142 -4.42 8.70 7.86
C ALA A 142 -3.21 8.92 6.94
N GLU A 143 -2.16 9.54 7.49
CA GLU A 143 -0.85 9.68 6.85
C GLU A 143 0.26 9.30 7.85
N ILE A 144 1.34 8.70 7.33
CA ILE A 144 2.54 8.38 8.09
C ILE A 144 3.78 8.43 7.19
N ASP A 145 4.89 8.92 7.73
CA ASP A 145 6.21 8.80 7.10
C ASP A 145 6.92 7.59 7.70
N ALA A 146 7.41 6.69 6.84
CA ALA A 146 8.09 5.47 7.24
C ALA A 146 9.31 5.20 6.33
N VAL A 147 10.34 4.59 6.90
CA VAL A 147 11.59 4.30 6.19
C VAL A 147 11.60 2.86 5.71
N VAL A 148 12.12 2.65 4.50
CA VAL A 148 12.36 1.32 3.94
C VAL A 148 13.61 0.72 4.59
N TYR A 149 13.42 0.03 5.70
CA TYR A 149 14.49 -0.68 6.40
C TYR A 149 14.59 -2.15 6.00
N ASP A 150 13.54 -2.70 5.42
CA ASP A 150 13.45 -4.13 5.19
C ASP A 150 12.98 -4.49 3.78
N MET A 151 13.10 -5.76 3.44
CA MET A 151 12.61 -6.33 2.18
C MET A 151 11.75 -7.57 2.43
N CYS A 152 10.71 -7.72 1.63
CA CYS A 152 9.95 -8.96 1.52
C CYS A 152 10.61 -9.83 0.46
N SER A 153 11.16 -10.98 0.86
CA SER A 153 11.77 -11.93 -0.06
C SER A 153 10.84 -13.09 -0.41
N ASP A 154 10.67 -13.34 -1.68
CA ASP A 154 9.87 -14.48 -2.18
C ASP A 154 10.45 -15.83 -1.72
N ALA A 155 11.75 -15.90 -1.42
CA ALA A 155 12.41 -17.12 -0.94
C ALA A 155 11.93 -17.53 0.46
N ASP A 156 11.55 -16.57 1.32
CA ASP A 156 11.12 -16.85 2.69
C ASP A 156 9.67 -17.35 2.77
N CYS A 157 8.86 -17.12 1.73
CA CYS A 157 7.42 -17.40 1.77
C CYS A 157 6.88 -18.01 0.46
N ASN A 158 7.72 -18.67 -0.32
CA ASN A 158 7.33 -19.33 -1.57
C ASN A 158 6.57 -18.39 -2.53
N GLY A 159 7.09 -17.19 -2.77
CA GLY A 159 6.55 -16.22 -3.74
C GLY A 159 5.40 -15.36 -3.20
N CYS A 160 5.24 -15.24 -1.86
CA CYS A 160 4.14 -14.45 -1.30
C CYS A 160 4.25 -12.96 -1.62
N CYS A 161 5.48 -12.41 -1.66
CA CYS A 161 5.70 -10.99 -1.91
C CYS A 161 5.24 -10.59 -3.32
N THR A 162 5.57 -11.42 -4.33
CA THR A 162 5.06 -11.25 -5.70
C THR A 162 3.54 -11.37 -5.75
N ARG A 163 2.95 -12.39 -5.10
CA ARG A 163 1.49 -12.55 -5.06
C ARG A 163 0.80 -11.35 -4.37
N ASN A 164 1.38 -10.90 -3.25
CA ASN A 164 0.84 -9.78 -2.48
C ASN A 164 0.95 -8.44 -3.22
N ALA A 165 1.97 -8.21 -4.04
CA ALA A 165 2.06 -7.03 -4.90
C ALA A 165 0.87 -6.92 -5.88
N GLY A 166 0.33 -8.05 -6.33
CA GLY A 166 -0.88 -8.14 -7.13
C GLY A 166 -0.86 -7.24 -8.36
N SER A 167 -2.02 -6.64 -8.67
CA SER A 167 -2.18 -5.80 -9.88
C SER A 167 -1.47 -4.44 -9.81
N THR A 168 -1.06 -3.97 -8.62
CA THR A 168 -0.28 -2.74 -8.50
C THR A 168 1.17 -2.94 -8.92
N GLY A 169 1.67 -4.18 -8.86
CA GLY A 169 3.07 -4.51 -9.11
C GLY A 169 4.04 -3.99 -8.05
N PHE A 170 3.55 -3.29 -7.02
CA PHE A 170 4.35 -2.74 -5.93
C PHE A 170 3.77 -3.16 -4.57
N LEU A 171 4.63 -3.66 -3.68
CA LEU A 171 4.30 -4.08 -2.33
C LEU A 171 4.91 -3.13 -1.31
N ILE A 172 4.11 -2.73 -0.34
CA ILE A 172 4.57 -2.15 0.92
C ILE A 172 4.09 -3.06 2.03
N ASP A 173 5.03 -3.59 2.80
CA ASP A 173 4.77 -4.44 3.96
C ASP A 173 5.09 -3.65 5.23
N ILE A 174 4.06 -3.29 6.00
CA ILE A 174 4.21 -2.37 7.12
C ILE A 174 4.42 -3.14 8.43
N GLU A 175 5.46 -2.77 9.17
CA GLU A 175 5.75 -3.37 10.48
C GLU A 175 4.61 -3.09 11.48
N VAL A 176 4.28 -4.04 12.35
CA VAL A 176 3.07 -4.02 13.21
C VAL A 176 2.98 -2.80 14.11
N ASN A 177 4.09 -2.29 14.65
CA ASN A 177 4.10 -1.09 15.49
C ASN A 177 3.89 0.18 14.64
N THR A 178 4.45 0.23 13.44
CA THR A 178 4.20 1.28 12.44
C THR A 178 2.75 1.27 12.01
N ARG A 179 2.20 0.10 11.73
CA ARG A 179 0.78 -0.10 11.42
C ARG A 179 -0.12 0.44 12.52
N ALA A 180 0.20 0.18 13.79
CA ALA A 180 -0.58 0.69 14.92
C ALA A 180 -0.63 2.23 14.95
N ARG A 181 0.47 2.90 14.56
CA ARG A 181 0.53 4.37 14.42
C ARG A 181 -0.16 4.88 13.16
N PHE A 182 -0.40 4.02 12.19
CA PHE A 182 -1.10 4.33 10.93
C PHE A 182 -2.58 3.90 11.00
N ASP A 183 -3.27 4.19 12.11
CA ASP A 183 -4.67 3.85 12.37
C ASP A 183 -5.02 2.38 12.11
N ASN A 184 -4.06 1.46 12.38
CA ASN A 184 -4.14 0.04 12.06
C ASN A 184 -4.36 -0.28 10.57
N CYS A 185 -4.02 0.63 9.66
CA CYS A 185 -4.00 0.34 8.24
C CYS A 185 -2.90 -0.69 7.92
N GLY A 186 -3.27 -1.88 7.50
CA GLY A 186 -2.33 -2.97 7.22
C GLY A 186 -2.72 -3.82 6.02
N SER A 187 -3.72 -3.43 5.21
CA SER A 187 -4.15 -4.22 4.06
C SER A 187 -4.80 -3.38 2.97
N GLY A 188 -4.92 -3.93 1.77
CA GLY A 188 -5.58 -3.30 0.63
C GLY A 188 -4.68 -2.35 -0.15
N ILE A 189 -5.23 -1.32 -0.76
CA ILE A 189 -4.47 -0.32 -1.51
C ILE A 189 -4.07 0.82 -0.58
N VAL A 190 -2.81 1.23 -0.66
CA VAL A 190 -2.25 2.44 -0.04
C VAL A 190 -1.70 3.34 -1.14
N GLU A 191 -1.79 4.64 -0.94
CA GLU A 191 -1.09 5.62 -1.77
C GLU A 191 0.22 6.02 -1.09
N TRP A 192 1.26 6.20 -1.89
CA TRP A 192 2.58 6.52 -1.38
C TRP A 192 3.36 7.45 -2.31
N LYS A 193 4.31 8.15 -1.74
CA LYS A 193 5.35 8.90 -2.48
C LYS A 193 6.66 8.83 -1.72
N CYS A 194 7.75 8.81 -2.45
CA CYS A 194 9.08 8.93 -1.86
C CYS A 194 9.38 10.41 -1.55
N LEU A 195 9.93 10.69 -0.38
CA LEU A 195 10.22 12.05 0.05
C LEU A 195 11.66 12.48 -0.28
N ASP A 196 12.56 11.53 -0.48
CA ASP A 196 14.01 11.71 -0.62
C ASP A 196 14.63 10.87 -1.76
N CYS A 197 13.81 10.51 -2.78
CA CYS A 197 14.28 9.70 -3.90
C CYS A 197 15.01 10.49 -4.99
N ASP A 198 14.85 11.80 -5.05
CA ASP A 198 15.42 12.65 -6.08
C ASP A 198 16.81 13.21 -5.73
N ASP A 199 17.40 12.75 -4.59
CA ASP A 199 18.70 13.18 -4.08
C ASP A 199 19.84 12.23 -4.50
#